data_51bad02002562eee40365646930de556
#
_entry.id   51bad02002562eee40365646930de556
#
_cell.length_a   1.000
_cell.length_b   1.000
_cell.length_c   1.000
_cell.angle_alpha   90.00
_cell.angle_beta   90.00
_cell.angle_gamma   90.00
#
_symmetry.space_group_name_H-M   'P 1'
#
loop_
_entity.id
_entity.type
_entity.pdbx_description
1 polymer ?
#
loop_
_entity_poly.entity_id
_entity_poly.type
_entity_poly.pdbx_seq_one_letter_code
_entity_poly.pdbx_strand_id
1 'polypeptide(L)'
;MDSLRSQAIEIIKQKGLKRLPEPIQLASGAMSQDFVDGKLATAHFDDLEIASRAITDGILLQGIEFNVVGGPTLGADALTIGIAGIQRCRWFFVRKEPKGRGTNKLIEGTPIGH
;
A
#
# COMPACT_ATOMS: atom_id res chain seq x y z
N MET A 1 -15.46 -11.17 -18.03
CA MET A 1 -15.44 -11.09 -16.55
C MET A 1 -14.15 -10.42 -16.12
N ASP A 2 -14.28 -9.37 -15.35
CA ASP A 2 -13.09 -8.62 -14.93
C ASP A 2 -12.34 -9.38 -13.83
N SER A 3 -11.03 -9.50 -14.01
CA SER A 3 -10.18 -10.02 -12.95
C SER A 3 -10.10 -9.02 -11.79
N LEU A 4 -9.66 -9.49 -10.62
CA LEU A 4 -9.40 -8.61 -9.50
C LEU A 4 -8.38 -7.51 -9.85
N ARG A 5 -7.37 -7.88 -10.64
CA ARG A 5 -6.37 -6.92 -11.11
C ARG A 5 -7.01 -5.81 -11.93
N SER A 6 -7.88 -6.17 -12.88
CA SER A 6 -8.57 -5.19 -13.71
C SER A 6 -9.47 -4.29 -12.88
N GLN A 7 -10.18 -4.86 -11.91
CA GLN A 7 -11.02 -4.09 -11.00
C GLN A 7 -10.19 -3.11 -10.17
N ALA A 8 -9.05 -3.55 -9.65
CA ALA A 8 -8.15 -2.69 -8.87
C ALA A 8 -7.61 -1.54 -9.72
N ILE A 9 -7.21 -1.81 -10.96
CA ILE A 9 -6.73 -0.78 -11.88
C ILE A 9 -7.82 0.26 -12.15
N GLU A 10 -9.06 -0.17 -12.36
CA GLU A 10 -10.17 0.75 -12.58
C GLU A 10 -10.45 1.63 -11.36
N ILE A 11 -10.37 1.08 -10.16
CA ILE A 11 -10.52 1.85 -8.93
C ILE A 11 -9.46 2.95 -8.85
N ILE A 12 -8.21 2.61 -9.14
CA ILE A 12 -7.11 3.57 -9.12
C ILE A 12 -7.33 4.67 -10.16
N LYS A 13 -7.73 4.31 -11.37
CA LYS A 13 -7.99 5.28 -12.43
C LYS A 13 -9.11 6.24 -12.09
N GLN A 14 -10.20 5.72 -11.52
CA GLN A 14 -11.38 6.53 -11.24
C GLN A 14 -11.25 7.37 -9.98
N LYS A 15 -10.55 6.85 -8.97
CA LYS A 15 -10.55 7.46 -7.63
C LYS A 15 -9.20 7.99 -7.18
N GLY A 16 -8.12 7.45 -7.69
CA GLY A 16 -6.77 7.81 -7.24
C GLY A 16 -5.94 8.61 -8.21
N LEU A 17 -6.18 8.43 -9.51
CA LEU A 17 -5.38 9.13 -10.52
C LEU A 17 -5.85 10.56 -10.68
N LYS A 18 -4.91 11.49 -10.53
CA LYS A 18 -5.17 12.94 -10.66
C LYS A 18 -4.21 13.55 -11.66
N ARG A 19 -4.74 14.47 -12.46
CA ARG A 19 -3.92 15.33 -13.32
C ARG A 19 -3.71 16.65 -12.60
N LEU A 20 -2.47 16.94 -12.27
CA LEU A 20 -2.11 18.16 -11.57
C LEU A 20 -2.08 19.35 -12.52
N PRO A 21 -2.36 20.57 -12.04
CA PRO A 21 -2.30 21.76 -12.90
C PRO A 21 -0.88 22.07 -13.37
N GLU A 22 0.13 21.66 -12.62
CA GLU A 22 1.53 21.87 -12.98
C GLU A 22 2.32 20.60 -12.70
N PRO A 23 3.40 20.32 -13.48
CA PRO A 23 4.23 19.16 -13.23
C PRO A 23 4.91 19.22 -11.87
N ILE A 24 5.08 18.06 -11.25
CA ILE A 24 5.86 17.90 -10.03
C ILE A 24 7.07 17.01 -10.31
N GLN A 25 8.10 17.16 -9.51
CA GLN A 25 9.28 16.31 -9.62
C GLN A 25 9.06 15.03 -8.81
N LEU A 26 9.24 13.89 -9.49
CA LEU A 26 9.18 12.59 -8.86
C LEU A 26 10.51 12.24 -8.19
N ALA A 27 10.51 11.20 -7.36
CA ALA A 27 11.72 10.74 -6.69
C ALA A 27 12.83 10.37 -7.67
N SER A 28 12.47 9.92 -8.88
CA SER A 28 13.42 9.60 -9.96
C SER A 28 14.06 10.83 -10.59
N GLY A 29 13.58 12.02 -10.29
CA GLY A 29 13.96 13.26 -10.95
C GLY A 29 13.12 13.63 -12.16
N ALA A 30 12.31 12.71 -12.68
CA ALA A 30 11.44 12.97 -13.80
C ALA A 30 10.28 13.89 -13.39
N MET A 31 9.80 14.69 -14.35
CA MET A 31 8.64 15.56 -14.13
C MET A 31 7.37 14.86 -14.59
N SER A 32 6.30 15.01 -13.83
CA SER A 32 5.00 14.43 -14.20
C SER A 32 3.86 15.31 -13.70
N GLN A 33 2.80 15.40 -14.50
CA GLN A 33 1.54 16.00 -14.08
C GLN A 33 0.58 14.94 -13.51
N ASP A 34 0.89 13.67 -13.70
CA ASP A 34 0.06 12.58 -13.18
C ASP A 34 0.48 12.24 -11.76
N PHE A 35 -0.51 12.12 -10.88
CA PHE A 35 -0.32 11.78 -9.49
C PHE A 35 -1.32 10.70 -9.09
N VAL A 36 -0.83 9.67 -8.41
CA VAL A 36 -1.69 8.60 -7.92
C VAL A 36 -1.80 8.71 -6.40
N ASP A 37 -3.02 8.97 -5.93
CA ASP A 37 -3.31 8.99 -4.51
C ASP A 37 -3.91 7.64 -4.10
N GLY A 38 -3.04 6.73 -3.69
CA GLY A 38 -3.45 5.38 -3.29
C GLY A 38 -4.33 5.36 -2.04
N LYS A 39 -4.11 6.30 -1.12
CA LYS A 39 -4.92 6.41 0.10
C LYS A 39 -6.36 6.80 -0.24
N LEU A 40 -6.53 7.73 -1.15
CA LEU A 40 -7.85 8.14 -1.61
C LEU A 40 -8.54 7.00 -2.38
N ALA A 41 -7.81 6.33 -3.25
CA ALA A 41 -8.34 5.23 -4.04
C ALA A 41 -8.84 4.07 -3.17
N THR A 42 -8.22 3.85 -2.01
CA THR A 42 -8.56 2.77 -1.10
C THR A 42 -9.28 3.23 0.17
N ALA A 43 -9.80 4.46 0.16
CA ALA A 43 -10.44 5.03 1.35
C ALA A 43 -11.76 4.35 1.71
N HIS A 44 -12.45 3.78 0.73
CA HIS A 44 -13.64 2.95 1.00
C HIS A 44 -13.18 1.50 1.13
N PHE A 45 -13.68 0.81 2.15
CA PHE A 45 -13.20 -0.55 2.44
C PHE A 45 -13.39 -1.52 1.29
N ASP A 46 -14.50 -1.44 0.55
CA ASP A 46 -14.73 -2.33 -0.59
C ASP A 46 -13.62 -2.21 -1.63
N ASP A 47 -13.18 -0.98 -1.88
CA ASP A 47 -12.07 -0.73 -2.82
C ASP A 47 -10.75 -1.22 -2.26
N LEU A 48 -10.53 -1.01 -0.96
CA LEU A 48 -9.35 -1.53 -0.28
C LEU A 48 -9.30 -3.06 -0.35
N GLU A 49 -10.43 -3.72 -0.16
CA GLU A 49 -10.51 -5.17 -0.21
C GLU A 49 -10.13 -5.69 -1.60
N ILE A 50 -10.69 -5.08 -2.66
CA ILE A 50 -10.38 -5.48 -4.04
C ILE A 50 -8.89 -5.29 -4.33
N ALA A 51 -8.32 -4.14 -3.98
CA ALA A 51 -6.90 -3.87 -4.18
C ALA A 51 -6.03 -4.87 -3.40
N SER A 52 -6.38 -5.13 -2.16
CA SER A 52 -5.64 -6.05 -1.30
C SER A 52 -5.68 -7.48 -1.83
N ARG A 53 -6.84 -7.94 -2.32
CA ARG A 53 -6.97 -9.27 -2.93
C ARG A 53 -6.16 -9.36 -4.22
N ALA A 54 -6.21 -8.34 -5.05
CA ALA A 54 -5.47 -8.32 -6.31
C ALA A 54 -3.97 -8.43 -6.06
N ILE A 55 -3.45 -7.70 -5.09
CA ILE A 55 -2.03 -7.74 -4.75
C ILE A 55 -1.66 -9.10 -4.16
N THR A 56 -2.45 -9.60 -3.23
CA THR A 56 -2.19 -10.90 -2.59
C THR A 56 -2.19 -12.03 -3.62
N ASP A 57 -3.19 -12.06 -4.49
CA ASP A 57 -3.26 -13.07 -5.55
C ASP A 57 -2.04 -12.99 -6.48
N GLY A 58 -1.64 -11.78 -6.84
CA GLY A 58 -0.46 -11.59 -7.70
C GLY A 58 0.82 -12.11 -7.07
N ILE A 59 0.98 -11.91 -5.77
CA ILE A 59 2.14 -12.41 -5.03
C ILE A 59 2.12 -13.94 -4.96
N LEU A 60 0.98 -14.53 -4.61
CA LEU A 60 0.85 -15.98 -4.49
C LEU A 60 1.02 -16.69 -5.82
N LEU A 61 0.55 -16.08 -6.91
CA LEU A 61 0.72 -16.63 -8.26
C LEU A 61 2.20 -16.71 -8.67
N GLN A 62 3.05 -15.90 -8.08
CA GLN A 62 4.50 -15.96 -8.32
C GLN A 62 5.21 -16.99 -7.45
N GLY A 63 4.46 -17.75 -6.65
CA GLY A 63 5.03 -18.74 -5.77
C GLY A 63 5.63 -18.16 -4.49
N ILE A 64 5.37 -16.91 -4.18
CA ILE A 64 5.89 -16.26 -2.98
C ILE A 64 4.93 -16.53 -1.83
N GLU A 65 5.44 -17.11 -0.75
CA GLU A 65 4.70 -17.29 0.49
C GLU A 65 5.16 -16.26 1.51
N PHE A 66 4.22 -15.75 2.32
CA PHE A 66 4.56 -14.78 3.35
C PHE A 66 3.61 -14.93 4.54
N ASN A 67 4.10 -14.58 5.71
CA ASN A 67 3.33 -14.61 6.97
C ASN A 67 3.40 -13.29 7.72
N VAL A 68 3.97 -12.27 7.09
CA VAL A 68 4.01 -10.92 7.62
C VAL A 68 4.07 -9.94 6.45
N VAL A 69 3.39 -8.82 6.60
CA VAL A 69 3.37 -7.76 5.60
C VAL A 69 3.61 -6.43 6.29
N GLY A 70 4.38 -5.59 5.66
CA GLY A 70 4.69 -4.28 6.22
C GLY A 70 4.90 -3.24 5.15
N GLY A 71 4.90 -2.00 5.58
CA GLY A 71 5.14 -0.90 4.69
C GLY A 71 5.37 0.42 5.41
N PRO A 72 5.88 1.41 4.67
CA PRO A 72 6.14 2.72 5.26
C PRO A 72 4.84 3.47 5.54
N THR A 73 4.75 4.02 6.75
CA THR A 73 3.62 4.87 7.09
C THR A 73 3.86 6.26 6.48
N LEU A 74 2.89 7.00 6.05
CA LEU A 74 1.45 6.75 6.11
C LEU A 74 0.92 6.09 4.81
N GLY A 75 1.68 6.15 3.73
CA GLY A 75 1.22 5.79 2.40
C GLY A 75 0.80 4.34 2.23
N ALA A 76 1.44 3.42 2.96
CA ALA A 76 1.18 1.99 2.80
C ALA A 76 0.29 1.39 3.89
N ASP A 77 -0.18 2.19 4.85
CA ASP A 77 -0.89 1.67 6.02
C ASP A 77 -2.14 0.88 5.64
N ALA A 78 -3.01 1.46 4.83
CA ALA A 78 -4.27 0.82 4.47
C ALA A 78 -4.05 -0.50 3.72
N LEU A 79 -3.16 -0.50 2.72
CA LEU A 79 -2.86 -1.72 1.96
C LEU A 79 -2.20 -2.78 2.83
N THR A 80 -1.32 -2.38 3.74
CA THR A 80 -0.68 -3.31 4.67
C THR A 80 -1.72 -4.03 5.52
N ILE A 81 -2.65 -3.29 6.11
CA ILE A 81 -3.73 -3.88 6.90
C ILE A 81 -4.67 -4.71 6.02
N GLY A 82 -4.99 -4.22 4.83
CA GLY A 82 -5.86 -4.94 3.89
C GLY A 82 -5.28 -6.30 3.51
N ILE A 83 -4.01 -6.34 3.13
CA ILE A 83 -3.33 -7.58 2.76
C ILE A 83 -3.20 -8.51 3.96
N ALA A 84 -2.87 -7.99 5.13
CA ALA A 84 -2.79 -8.79 6.35
C ALA A 84 -4.14 -9.44 6.66
N GLY A 85 -5.24 -8.73 6.46
CA GLY A 85 -6.58 -9.26 6.66
C GLY A 85 -6.94 -10.36 5.66
N ILE A 86 -6.59 -10.20 4.40
CA ILE A 86 -6.85 -11.21 3.36
C ILE A 86 -6.04 -12.49 3.65
N GLN A 87 -4.77 -12.34 3.94
CA GLN A 87 -3.86 -13.46 4.16
C GLN A 87 -3.93 -14.01 5.58
N ARG A 88 -4.60 -13.28 6.49
CA ARG A 88 -4.70 -13.61 7.91
C ARG A 88 -3.32 -13.77 8.55
N CYS A 89 -2.47 -12.78 8.31
CA CYS A 89 -1.11 -12.78 8.81
C CYS A 89 -0.84 -11.53 9.64
N ARG A 90 0.39 -11.42 10.12
CA ARG A 90 0.82 -10.29 10.94
C ARG A 90 1.20 -9.11 10.07
N TRP A 91 1.22 -7.93 10.67
CA TRP A 91 1.60 -6.71 9.98
C TRP A 91 2.56 -5.87 10.83
N PHE A 92 3.29 -4.98 10.15
CA PHE A 92 4.10 -3.96 10.81
C PHE A 92 4.11 -2.71 9.95
N PHE A 93 4.43 -1.57 10.59
CA PHE A 93 4.64 -0.31 9.87
C PHE A 93 6.08 0.14 10.10
N VAL A 94 6.65 0.80 9.08
CA VAL A 94 7.96 1.40 9.17
C VAL A 94 7.76 2.91 9.30
N ARG A 95 8.22 3.48 10.41
CA ARG A 95 8.12 4.91 10.64
C ARG A 95 9.11 5.65 9.76
N LYS A 96 8.72 6.84 9.32
CA LYS A 96 9.61 7.71 8.56
C LYS A 96 10.80 8.16 9.40
N GLU A 97 10.56 8.38 10.69
CA GLU A 97 11.57 8.81 11.65
C GLU A 97 11.43 7.97 12.91
N PRO A 98 12.55 7.75 13.64
CA PRO A 98 12.47 7.03 14.91
C PRO A 98 11.53 7.74 15.87
N LYS A 99 10.89 6.95 16.73
CA LYS A 99 10.03 7.48 17.77
C LYS A 99 10.87 8.37 18.70
N GLY A 100 10.44 9.63 18.88
CA GLY A 100 11.24 10.65 19.54
C GLY A 100 11.46 10.50 21.04
N ARG A 101 10.76 9.57 21.71
CA ARG A 101 10.91 9.33 23.13
C ARG A 101 11.07 7.85 23.40
N GLY A 102 11.99 7.53 24.30
CA GLY A 102 12.19 6.18 24.77
C GLY A 102 12.99 5.32 23.80
N THR A 103 12.34 4.45 23.09
CA THR A 103 13.00 3.32 22.41
C THR A 103 13.56 3.61 21.02
N ASN A 104 13.39 4.79 20.46
CA ASN A 104 13.80 5.10 19.09
C ASN A 104 13.30 4.07 18.07
N LYS A 105 12.09 3.57 18.27
CA LYS A 105 11.52 2.57 17.38
C LYS A 105 11.29 3.12 15.97
N LEU A 106 11.67 2.32 14.98
CA LEU A 106 11.27 2.53 13.58
C LEU A 106 10.13 1.61 13.17
N ILE A 107 9.98 0.48 13.84
CA ILE A 107 8.98 -0.54 13.50
C ILE A 107 7.87 -0.53 14.53
N GLU A 108 6.63 -0.46 14.05
CA GLU A 108 5.43 -0.57 14.88
C GLU A 108 4.63 -1.79 14.45
N GLY A 109 3.96 -2.43 15.40
CA GLY A 109 3.21 -3.64 15.17
C GLY A 109 4.02 -4.87 15.49
N THR A 110 4.02 -5.85 14.59
CA THR A 110 4.76 -7.09 14.80
C THR A 110 6.26 -6.82 14.91
N PRO A 111 6.93 -7.26 15.97
CA PRO A 111 8.38 -7.11 16.05
C PRO A 111 9.06 -7.88 14.93
N ILE A 112 9.96 -7.19 14.23
CA ILE A 112 10.78 -7.78 13.17
C ILE A 112 12.18 -7.94 13.75
N GLY A 113 12.57 -9.18 13.93
CA GLY A 113 13.88 -9.53 14.40
C GLY A 113 14.71 -10.20 13.33
N HIS A 114 15.92 -10.56 13.69
CA HIS A 114 16.84 -11.26 12.81
C HIS A 114 17.63 -12.30 13.57
#